data_d7e35e7a4069975326d5a5b9c6a2d515
#
_entry.id   d7e35e7a4069975326d5a5b9c6a2d515
#
_cell.length_a   1.000
_cell.length_b   1.000
_cell.length_c   1.000
_cell.angle_alpha   90.00
_cell.angle_beta   90.00
_cell.angle_gamma   90.00
#
_symmetry.space_group_name_H-M   'P 1'
#
loop_
_entity.id
_entity.type
_entity.pdbx_description
1 polymer ?
#
loop_
_entity_poly.entity_id
_entity_poly.type
_entity_poly.pdbx_seq_one_letter_code
_entity_poly.pdbx_strand_id
1 'polypeptide(L)'
;MRTEGMQASFHENGRFSIKFRNGDELRGAGFVVEDEVATVKVAERGLNFDYAHFLPHIEKCSTLHGHTASVSVEVTGPKNAEGYVLDFGVLKSAVKSVIEELDHKLIVSRRYIVDLKNGRYLVSFEGLGGSYDLWVPQSRVAVIEGESTAENIAAHIAKRLLTSLSVKPVVV
;
A
#
# COMPACT_ATOMS: atom_id res chain seq x y z
N MET A 1 -22.46 4.15 16.56
CA MET A 1 -21.05 3.90 16.24
C MET A 1 -20.84 4.35 14.80
N ARG A 2 -20.10 5.41 14.57
CA ARG A 2 -19.81 5.88 13.21
C ARG A 2 -18.42 5.42 12.82
N THR A 3 -18.34 4.88 11.66
CA THR A 3 -17.18 4.25 11.08
C THR A 3 -16.27 5.29 10.44
N GLU A 4 -15.01 5.24 10.77
CA GLU A 4 -13.93 6.08 10.28
C GLU A 4 -13.44 5.55 8.93
N GLY A 5 -13.14 6.40 7.97
CA GLY A 5 -12.87 5.99 6.59
C GLY A 5 -11.40 6.06 6.20
N MET A 6 -10.93 5.00 5.56
CA MET A 6 -9.74 5.02 4.74
C MET A 6 -10.17 5.09 3.27
N GLN A 7 -9.67 6.05 2.52
CA GLN A 7 -9.91 6.15 1.09
C GLN A 7 -8.59 6.00 0.35
N ALA A 8 -8.49 4.97 -0.49
CA ALA A 8 -7.40 4.80 -1.44
C ALA A 8 -7.84 5.33 -2.80
N SER A 9 -7.03 6.16 -3.43
CA SER A 9 -7.25 6.64 -4.79
C SER A 9 -6.06 6.33 -5.68
N PHE A 10 -6.34 5.98 -6.93
CA PHE A 10 -5.38 5.48 -7.90
C PHE A 10 -5.39 6.37 -9.14
N HIS A 11 -4.23 6.54 -9.74
CA HIS A 11 -4.05 7.36 -10.92
C HIS A 11 -3.48 6.50 -12.06
N GLU A 12 -3.89 6.75 -13.29
CA GLU A 12 -3.54 6.01 -14.51
C GLU A 12 -2.02 5.91 -14.81
N ASN A 13 -1.20 6.71 -14.15
CA ASN A 13 0.26 6.73 -14.33
C ASN A 13 1.04 5.94 -13.26
N GLY A 14 0.40 4.94 -12.62
CA GLY A 14 1.02 4.13 -11.59
C GLY A 14 1.20 4.85 -10.24
N ARG A 15 0.62 6.02 -10.07
CA ARG A 15 0.55 6.71 -8.79
C ARG A 15 -0.64 6.22 -8.01
N PHE A 16 -0.47 6.03 -6.72
CA PHE A 16 -1.58 5.77 -5.80
C PHE A 16 -1.47 6.69 -4.58
N SER A 17 -2.59 7.03 -4.02
CA SER A 17 -2.67 7.81 -2.79
C SER A 17 -3.54 7.09 -1.77
N ILE A 18 -3.11 7.17 -0.51
CA ILE A 18 -3.81 6.58 0.63
C ILE A 18 -4.32 7.72 1.48
N LYS A 19 -5.61 7.70 1.77
CA LYS A 19 -6.28 8.73 2.56
C LYS A 19 -6.88 8.12 3.80
N PHE A 20 -6.47 8.60 4.95
CA PHE A 20 -7.03 8.24 6.24
C PHE A 20 -7.90 9.38 6.74
N ARG A 21 -9.10 9.08 7.17
CA ARG A 21 -10.02 10.08 7.70
C ARG A 21 -10.46 9.68 9.10
N ASN A 22 -10.15 10.51 10.06
CA ASN A 22 -10.48 10.32 11.47
C ASN A 22 -11.54 11.36 11.87
N GLY A 23 -12.82 11.03 11.71
CA GLY A 23 -13.92 11.99 11.87
C GLY A 23 -14.71 11.89 13.17
N ASP A 24 -14.63 10.81 13.94
CA ASP A 24 -15.53 10.55 15.06
C ASP A 24 -15.02 11.02 16.44
N GLU A 25 -13.73 11.29 16.61
CA GLU A 25 -13.18 11.75 17.89
C GLU A 25 -13.53 13.21 18.24
N LEU A 26 -14.07 13.96 17.28
CA LEU A 26 -14.45 15.37 17.47
C LEU A 26 -15.79 15.57 18.20
N ARG A 27 -16.48 14.51 18.59
CA ARG A 27 -17.84 14.59 19.14
C ARG A 27 -17.95 14.68 20.66
N GLY A 28 -16.88 14.64 21.38
CA GLY A 28 -16.92 14.65 22.85
C GLY A 28 -17.10 16.01 23.49
N ALA A 29 -16.99 17.13 22.79
CA ALA A 29 -16.92 18.46 23.40
C ALA A 29 -17.97 19.48 22.93
N GLY A 30 -18.96 19.09 22.15
CA GLY A 30 -20.08 19.99 21.83
C GLY A 30 -19.82 21.10 20.81
N PHE A 31 -18.58 21.30 20.36
CA PHE A 31 -18.20 22.22 19.29
C PHE A 31 -17.14 21.57 18.41
N VAL A 32 -17.54 21.13 17.23
CA VAL A 32 -16.60 20.76 16.17
C VAL A 32 -16.37 22.00 15.33
N VAL A 33 -15.19 22.57 15.41
CA VAL A 33 -14.75 23.60 14.48
C VAL A 33 -14.11 22.85 13.30
N GLU A 34 -14.52 23.11 12.07
CA GLU A 34 -13.94 22.48 10.86
C GLU A 34 -12.41 22.68 10.78
N ASP A 35 -11.89 23.71 11.41
CA ASP A 35 -10.47 24.04 11.52
C ASP A 35 -9.64 23.05 12.37
N GLU A 36 -10.28 22.17 13.12
CA GLU A 36 -9.58 21.14 13.91
C GLU A 36 -9.17 19.91 13.10
N VAL A 37 -9.75 19.73 11.92
CA VAL A 37 -9.40 18.63 11.00
C VAL A 37 -8.49 19.15 9.91
N ALA A 38 -7.38 18.48 9.69
CA ALA A 38 -6.43 18.81 8.63
C ALA A 38 -5.98 17.56 7.86
N THR A 39 -5.44 17.79 6.66
CA THR A 39 -4.84 16.72 5.85
C THR A 39 -3.36 16.97 5.70
N VAL A 40 -2.56 15.97 6.03
CA VAL A 40 -1.13 15.93 5.76
C VAL A 40 -0.89 15.07 4.52
N LYS A 41 -0.15 15.60 3.55
CA LYS A 41 0.21 14.88 2.32
C LYS A 41 1.71 14.73 2.21
N VAL A 42 2.16 13.50 1.97
CA VAL A 42 3.55 13.18 1.61
C VAL A 42 3.55 12.67 0.17
N ALA A 43 4.20 13.43 -0.72
CA ALA A 43 4.33 13.10 -2.15
C ALA A 43 5.67 13.66 -2.65
N GLU A 44 6.76 12.92 -2.41
CA GLU A 44 8.10 13.36 -2.76
C GLU A 44 8.71 12.47 -3.86
N ARG A 45 9.68 13.01 -4.62
CA ARG A 45 10.38 12.27 -5.68
C ARG A 45 11.10 11.01 -5.21
N GLY A 46 11.46 10.90 -3.94
CA GLY A 46 12.13 9.73 -3.36
C GLY A 46 11.19 8.66 -2.82
N LEU A 47 9.87 8.80 -2.99
CA LEU A 47 8.89 7.82 -2.59
C LEU A 47 8.43 7.01 -3.80
N ASN A 48 9.36 6.28 -4.40
CA ASN A 48 9.14 5.38 -5.52
C ASN A 48 9.84 4.05 -5.27
N PHE A 49 9.37 3.01 -5.94
CA PHE A 49 9.99 1.69 -5.92
C PHE A 49 9.82 1.00 -7.27
N ASP A 50 10.77 0.14 -7.59
CA ASP A 50 10.74 -0.70 -8.77
C ASP A 50 10.32 -2.12 -8.37
N TYR A 51 9.46 -2.74 -9.16
CA TYR A 51 8.97 -4.08 -8.86
C TYR A 51 8.68 -4.86 -10.14
N ALA A 52 8.68 -6.18 -10.03
CA ALA A 52 8.16 -7.07 -11.06
C ALA A 52 6.81 -7.64 -10.60
N HIS A 53 5.93 -7.89 -11.56
CA HIS A 53 4.67 -8.57 -11.32
C HIS A 53 4.13 -9.24 -12.60
N PHE A 54 2.98 -9.87 -12.48
CA PHE A 54 2.19 -10.39 -13.59
C PHE A 54 0.70 -10.41 -13.22
N LEU A 55 -0.16 -10.35 -14.23
CA LEU A 55 -1.62 -10.51 -14.09
C LEU A 55 -2.08 -11.50 -15.17
N PRO A 56 -2.27 -12.80 -14.86
CA PRO A 56 -2.44 -13.87 -15.84
C PRO A 56 -3.55 -13.66 -16.86
N HIS A 57 -4.62 -12.97 -16.44
CA HIS A 57 -5.83 -12.78 -17.25
C HIS A 57 -5.85 -11.49 -18.08
N ILE A 58 -4.76 -10.69 -18.03
CA ILE A 58 -4.69 -9.42 -18.75
C ILE A 58 -3.61 -9.52 -19.82
N GLU A 59 -3.99 -9.33 -21.09
CA GLU A 59 -3.16 -9.61 -22.26
C GLU A 59 -1.71 -9.13 -22.13
N LYS A 60 -1.49 -7.84 -21.92
CA LYS A 60 -0.15 -7.27 -21.78
C LYS A 60 0.54 -7.62 -20.47
N CYS A 61 -0.26 -7.84 -19.39
CA CYS A 61 0.26 -8.07 -18.05
C CYS A 61 0.37 -9.57 -17.72
N SER A 62 -0.01 -10.49 -18.62
CA SER A 62 0.13 -11.94 -18.43
C SER A 62 1.59 -12.40 -18.49
N THR A 63 2.47 -11.60 -19.08
CA THR A 63 3.92 -11.82 -19.05
C THR A 63 4.51 -11.19 -17.79
N LEU A 64 5.52 -11.84 -17.19
CA LEU A 64 6.31 -11.24 -16.10
C LEU A 64 6.99 -9.97 -16.61
N HIS A 65 6.72 -8.84 -15.98
CA HIS A 65 7.27 -7.54 -16.35
C HIS A 65 7.45 -6.64 -15.12
N GLY A 66 8.02 -5.47 -15.31
CA GLY A 66 8.32 -4.53 -14.22
C GLY A 66 7.76 -3.14 -14.44
N HIS A 67 7.62 -2.44 -13.31
CA HIS A 67 7.19 -1.04 -13.24
C HIS A 67 7.99 -0.27 -12.21
N THR A 68 8.05 1.05 -12.39
CA THR A 68 8.37 2.01 -11.33
C THR A 68 7.07 2.61 -10.81
N ALA A 69 6.77 2.41 -9.54
CA ALA A 69 5.64 3.05 -8.89
C ALA A 69 6.07 4.26 -8.07
N SER A 70 5.24 5.30 -8.05
CA SER A 70 5.38 6.44 -7.13
C SER A 70 4.30 6.39 -6.06
N VAL A 71 4.69 6.64 -4.82
CA VAL A 71 3.77 6.58 -3.67
C VAL A 71 3.47 7.99 -3.18
N SER A 72 2.19 8.28 -2.99
CA SER A 72 1.74 9.45 -2.24
C SER A 72 0.77 9.00 -1.15
N VAL A 73 0.89 9.60 0.04
CA VAL A 73 0.07 9.28 1.19
C VAL A 73 -0.59 10.55 1.70
N GLU A 74 -1.90 10.49 1.93
CA GLU A 74 -2.66 11.53 2.58
C GLU A 74 -3.24 10.99 3.89
N VAL A 75 -3.02 11.72 4.98
CA VAL A 75 -3.58 11.41 6.31
C VAL A 75 -4.45 12.58 6.73
N THR A 76 -5.72 12.33 6.96
CA THR A 76 -6.70 13.33 7.41
C THR A 76 -7.14 12.98 8.83
N GLY A 77 -7.10 13.93 9.72
CA GLY A 77 -7.52 13.74 11.12
C GLY A 77 -7.55 15.01 11.94
N PRO A 78 -7.94 14.93 13.21
CA PRO A 78 -7.89 16.07 14.11
C PRO A 78 -6.44 16.49 14.36
N LYS A 79 -6.25 17.77 14.56
CA LYS A 79 -4.98 18.32 15.07
C LYS A 79 -4.81 17.95 16.53
N ASN A 80 -3.59 17.60 16.92
CA ASN A 80 -3.25 17.45 18.33
C ASN A 80 -3.06 18.81 19.04
N ALA A 81 -2.65 18.79 20.30
CA ALA A 81 -2.44 20.01 21.09
C ALA A 81 -1.37 20.95 20.50
N GLU A 82 -0.42 20.41 19.72
CA GLU A 82 0.62 21.15 19.04
C GLU A 82 0.22 21.64 17.63
N GLY A 83 -1.01 21.32 17.18
CA GLY A 83 -1.61 21.84 15.96
C GLY A 83 -1.32 21.02 14.68
N TYR A 84 -0.87 19.78 14.80
CA TYR A 84 -0.65 18.89 13.65
C TYR A 84 -1.41 17.55 13.78
N VAL A 85 -1.72 16.93 12.65
CA VAL A 85 -2.39 15.62 12.57
C VAL A 85 -1.42 14.48 12.90
N LEU A 86 -0.23 14.54 12.33
CA LEU A 86 0.82 13.54 12.48
C LEU A 86 2.16 14.21 12.16
N ASP A 87 3.20 13.85 12.87
CA ASP A 87 4.56 14.29 12.55
C ASP A 87 4.98 13.87 11.15
N PHE A 88 5.42 14.85 10.35
CA PHE A 88 5.75 14.66 8.95
C PHE A 88 6.95 13.72 8.76
N GLY A 89 7.94 13.80 9.63
CA GLY A 89 9.12 12.94 9.61
C GLY A 89 8.77 11.49 9.94
N VAL A 90 7.88 11.29 10.90
CA VAL A 90 7.36 9.96 11.26
C VAL A 90 6.62 9.34 10.10
N LEU A 91 5.69 10.08 9.47
CA LEU A 91 4.94 9.61 8.31
C LEU A 91 5.87 9.25 7.15
N LYS A 92 6.80 10.13 6.82
CA LYS A 92 7.76 9.92 5.73
C LYS A 92 8.65 8.70 5.97
N SER A 93 9.14 8.52 7.20
CA SER A 93 9.96 7.37 7.57
C SER A 93 9.16 6.06 7.48
N ALA A 94 7.92 6.06 7.93
CA ALA A 94 7.03 4.91 7.82
C ALA A 94 6.77 4.53 6.35
N VAL A 95 6.48 5.52 5.49
CA VAL A 95 6.28 5.30 4.05
C VAL A 95 7.53 4.71 3.41
N LYS A 96 8.72 5.25 3.69
CA LYS A 96 9.98 4.71 3.17
C LYS A 96 10.21 3.27 3.60
N SER A 97 10.00 2.94 4.88
CA SER A 97 10.16 1.58 5.37
C SER A 97 9.24 0.59 4.67
N VAL A 98 7.98 0.97 4.42
CA VAL A 98 7.03 0.10 3.69
C VAL A 98 7.42 -0.04 2.22
N ILE A 99 7.90 1.02 1.58
CA ILE A 99 8.40 0.98 0.19
C ILE A 99 9.59 0.01 0.08
N GLU A 100 10.54 0.04 1.00
CA GLU A 100 11.71 -0.86 1.02
C GLU A 100 11.31 -2.35 1.10
N GLU A 101 10.15 -2.66 1.68
CA GLU A 101 9.64 -4.04 1.71
C GLU A 101 9.20 -4.53 0.32
N LEU A 102 8.91 -3.61 -0.61
CA LEU A 102 8.41 -3.90 -1.97
C LEU A 102 9.46 -3.66 -3.05
N ASP A 103 10.45 -2.82 -2.76
CA ASP A 103 11.43 -2.38 -3.74
C ASP A 103 12.31 -3.53 -4.24
N HIS A 104 12.49 -3.59 -5.56
CA HIS A 104 13.26 -4.63 -6.27
C HIS A 104 12.80 -6.07 -5.94
N LYS A 105 11.48 -6.27 -5.78
CA LYS A 105 10.89 -7.60 -5.53
C LYS A 105 9.89 -8.01 -6.59
N LEU A 106 9.63 -9.30 -6.65
CA LEU A 106 8.47 -9.86 -7.31
C LEU A 106 7.26 -9.72 -6.38
N ILE A 107 6.32 -8.86 -6.74
CA ILE A 107 5.05 -8.74 -6.03
C ILE A 107 4.08 -9.76 -6.60
N VAL A 108 3.59 -10.65 -5.76
CA VAL A 108 2.78 -11.79 -6.19
C VAL A 108 1.63 -12.08 -5.23
N SER A 109 0.50 -12.47 -5.80
CA SER A 109 -0.60 -13.01 -5.02
C SER A 109 -0.21 -14.33 -4.34
N ARG A 110 -0.60 -14.49 -3.08
CA ARG A 110 -0.39 -15.74 -2.32
C ARG A 110 -0.85 -16.98 -3.08
N ARG A 111 -1.90 -16.89 -3.88
CA ARG A 111 -2.48 -18.02 -4.62
C ARG A 111 -1.55 -18.65 -5.66
N TYR A 112 -0.54 -17.93 -6.12
CA TYR A 112 0.44 -18.43 -7.09
C TYR A 112 1.68 -19.05 -6.44
N ILE A 113 1.78 -19.03 -5.11
CA ILE A 113 2.86 -19.71 -4.39
C ILE A 113 2.40 -21.13 -4.11
N VAL A 114 2.96 -22.08 -4.87
CA VAL A 114 2.55 -23.48 -4.83
C VAL A 114 3.49 -24.37 -4.00
N ASP A 115 4.73 -23.95 -3.79
CA ASP A 115 5.72 -24.70 -2.99
C ASP A 115 6.73 -23.75 -2.30
N LEU A 116 7.38 -24.26 -1.25
CA LEU A 116 8.48 -23.61 -0.55
C LEU A 116 9.56 -24.64 -0.26
N LYS A 117 10.70 -24.51 -0.92
CA LYS A 117 11.83 -25.43 -0.75
C LYS A 117 13.15 -24.68 -0.71
N ASN A 118 13.99 -25.03 0.26
CA ASN A 118 15.33 -24.45 0.41
C ASN A 118 15.35 -22.91 0.42
N GLY A 119 14.38 -22.25 1.11
CA GLY A 119 14.28 -20.80 1.19
C GLY A 119 13.83 -20.13 -0.11
N ARG A 120 13.23 -20.88 -1.04
CA ARG A 120 12.72 -20.36 -2.33
C ARG A 120 11.25 -20.73 -2.48
N TYR A 121 10.45 -19.79 -2.94
CA TYR A 121 9.09 -20.05 -3.39
C TYR A 121 9.08 -20.58 -4.83
N LEU A 122 8.25 -21.56 -5.10
CA LEU A 122 7.80 -21.88 -6.44
C LEU A 122 6.57 -21.02 -6.73
N VAL A 123 6.71 -20.07 -7.62
CA VAL A 123 5.61 -19.28 -8.17
C VAL A 123 5.18 -19.91 -9.49
N SER A 124 3.93 -20.38 -9.54
CA SER A 124 3.39 -21.06 -10.72
C SER A 124 2.07 -20.41 -11.14
N PHE A 125 1.96 -20.11 -12.43
CA PHE A 125 0.74 -19.54 -13.00
C PHE A 125 0.63 -19.85 -14.50
N GLU A 126 -0.61 -19.88 -14.98
CA GLU A 126 -0.94 -19.98 -16.41
C GLU A 126 -1.27 -18.59 -16.93
N GLY A 127 -0.41 -18.06 -17.78
CA GLY A 127 -0.64 -16.80 -18.49
C GLY A 127 -1.21 -17.04 -19.88
N LEU A 128 -1.61 -15.99 -20.59
CA LEU A 128 -2.13 -16.10 -21.96
C LEU A 128 -1.11 -16.64 -22.98
N GLY A 129 0.18 -16.54 -22.66
CA GLY A 129 1.29 -17.04 -23.49
C GLY A 129 1.80 -18.42 -23.09
N GLY A 130 1.22 -19.07 -22.06
CA GLY A 130 1.63 -20.38 -21.54
C GLY A 130 1.93 -20.38 -20.05
N SER A 131 2.46 -21.52 -19.58
CA SER A 131 2.73 -21.77 -18.16
C SER A 131 4.07 -21.18 -17.73
N TYR A 132 4.12 -20.68 -16.49
CA TYR A 132 5.31 -20.17 -15.83
C TYR A 132 5.55 -20.90 -14.51
N ASP A 133 6.78 -21.41 -14.32
CA ASP A 133 7.25 -22.00 -13.07
C ASP A 133 8.57 -21.33 -12.68
N LEU A 134 8.54 -20.55 -11.60
CA LEU A 134 9.64 -19.72 -11.17
C LEU A 134 10.07 -20.04 -9.74
N TRP A 135 11.30 -20.51 -9.54
CA TRP A 135 11.90 -20.63 -8.22
C TRP A 135 12.59 -19.33 -7.81
N VAL A 136 11.96 -18.58 -6.90
CA VAL A 136 12.43 -17.24 -6.47
C VAL A 136 12.81 -17.27 -5.00
N PRO A 137 13.99 -16.73 -4.59
CA PRO A 137 14.33 -16.60 -3.17
C PRO A 137 13.25 -15.85 -2.40
N GLN A 138 12.87 -16.34 -1.20
CA GLN A 138 11.84 -15.70 -0.37
C GLN A 138 12.11 -14.21 -0.12
N SER A 139 13.38 -13.84 0.08
CA SER A 139 13.78 -12.44 0.29
C SER A 139 13.53 -11.53 -0.91
N ARG A 140 13.27 -12.10 -2.09
CA ARG A 140 13.01 -11.37 -3.34
C ARG A 140 11.54 -11.40 -3.76
N VAL A 141 10.66 -11.87 -2.88
CA VAL A 141 9.22 -11.95 -3.12
C VAL A 141 8.49 -11.13 -2.07
N ALA A 142 7.58 -10.29 -2.51
CA ALA A 142 6.58 -9.65 -1.66
C ALA A 142 5.22 -10.30 -1.93
N VAL A 143 4.70 -11.00 -0.93
CA VAL A 143 3.40 -11.68 -1.03
C VAL A 143 2.30 -10.74 -0.58
N ILE A 144 1.31 -10.53 -1.43
CA ILE A 144 0.16 -9.68 -1.13
C ILE A 144 -1.16 -10.47 -1.20
N GLU A 145 -2.20 -9.89 -0.62
CA GLU A 145 -3.57 -10.41 -0.78
C GLU A 145 -4.15 -9.93 -2.12
N GLY A 146 -4.81 -10.83 -2.84
CA GLY A 146 -5.35 -10.55 -4.17
C GLY A 146 -4.30 -10.50 -5.27
N GLU A 147 -4.71 -10.08 -6.45
CA GLU A 147 -3.82 -9.90 -7.60
C GLU A 147 -2.86 -8.73 -7.39
N SER A 148 -1.71 -8.76 -8.04
CA SER A 148 -0.70 -7.69 -7.97
C SER A 148 -1.05 -6.46 -8.82
N THR A 149 -2.32 -6.01 -8.73
CA THR A 149 -2.79 -4.77 -9.33
C THR A 149 -2.35 -3.56 -8.50
N ALA A 150 -2.37 -2.37 -9.10
CA ALA A 150 -2.03 -1.12 -8.41
C ALA A 150 -2.91 -0.90 -7.16
N GLU A 151 -4.20 -1.25 -7.26
CA GLU A 151 -5.17 -1.14 -6.17
C GLU A 151 -4.81 -2.03 -4.98
N ASN A 152 -4.47 -3.29 -5.22
CA ASN A 152 -4.11 -4.24 -4.16
C ASN A 152 -2.74 -3.94 -3.57
N ILE A 153 -1.80 -3.46 -4.37
CA ILE A 153 -0.50 -2.99 -3.88
C ILE A 153 -0.70 -1.78 -2.97
N ALA A 154 -1.53 -0.81 -3.37
CA ALA A 154 -1.86 0.33 -2.52
C ALA A 154 -2.57 -0.07 -1.23
N ALA A 155 -3.53 -1.00 -1.29
CA ALA A 155 -4.19 -1.55 -0.11
C ALA A 155 -3.19 -2.25 0.83
N HIS A 156 -2.21 -2.97 0.27
CA HIS A 156 -1.14 -3.59 1.04
C HIS A 156 -0.29 -2.53 1.76
N ILE A 157 0.14 -1.49 1.04
CA ILE A 157 0.90 -0.36 1.62
C ILE A 157 0.09 0.31 2.73
N ALA A 158 -1.21 0.56 2.52
CA ALA A 158 -2.09 1.14 3.52
C ALA A 158 -2.14 0.31 4.80
N LYS A 159 -2.35 -1.00 4.71
CA LYS A 159 -2.37 -1.92 5.85
C LYS A 159 -1.04 -1.90 6.61
N ARG A 160 0.08 -1.87 5.89
CA ARG A 160 1.41 -1.80 6.51
C ARG A 160 1.63 -0.49 7.25
N LEU A 161 1.22 0.64 6.65
CA LEU A 161 1.31 1.97 7.27
C LEU A 161 0.44 2.06 8.54
N LEU A 162 -0.80 1.57 8.49
CA LEU A 162 -1.68 1.52 9.66
C LEU A 162 -1.02 0.78 10.83
N THR A 163 -0.38 -0.35 10.54
CA THR A 163 0.33 -1.14 11.55
C THR A 163 1.55 -0.40 12.09
N SER A 164 2.38 0.19 11.22
CA SER A 164 3.62 0.87 11.62
C SER A 164 3.38 2.16 12.38
N LEU A 165 2.33 2.89 12.06
CA LEU A 165 1.95 4.15 12.72
C LEU A 165 1.12 3.93 13.98
N SER A 166 0.80 2.67 14.35
CA SER A 166 -0.09 2.33 15.46
C SER A 166 -1.46 3.02 15.36
N VAL A 167 -1.87 3.37 14.17
CA VAL A 167 -3.19 3.96 13.88
C VAL A 167 -4.20 2.82 13.83
N LYS A 168 -5.24 2.89 14.65
CA LYS A 168 -6.35 1.93 14.54
C LYS A 168 -7.15 2.27 13.30
N PRO A 169 -7.33 1.33 12.36
CA PRO A 169 -8.18 1.58 11.22
C PRO A 169 -9.61 1.76 11.72
N VAL A 170 -10.25 2.74 11.17
CA VAL A 170 -11.64 2.92 11.32
C VAL A 170 -12.29 2.41 10.04
N VAL A 171 -13.09 1.39 10.21
CA VAL A 171 -13.80 0.76 9.11
C VAL A 171 -15.04 1.57 8.81
N VAL A 172 -15.17 2.04 7.58
CA VAL A 172 -16.42 2.60 7.03
C VAL A 172 -17.26 1.46 6.48
#